data_97e4b22728a5e0ee0f7d6adad6d74e43
#
_entry.id   97e4b22728a5e0ee0f7d6adad6d74e43
#
_cell.length_a   1.000
_cell.length_b   1.000
_cell.length_c   1.000
_cell.angle_alpha   90.00
_cell.angle_beta   90.00
_cell.angle_gamma   90.00
#
_symmetry.space_group_name_H-M   'P 1'
#
loop_
_entity.id
_entity.type
_entity.pdbx_description
1 polymer ?
#
loop_
_entity_poly.entity_id
_entity_poly.type
_entity_poly.pdbx_seq_one_letter_code
_entity_poly.pdbx_strand_id
1 'polypeptide(L)'
;SLHRGIKPLLKHADLRIHDGQKLALIGPNGAGKSSLFALLLGELGVEEGDLYLPTGWRVAHMAQEVEASDRCAVDYVIDGDKTYREIEHGIETATCDNELANWHSKMDAHNGYNIKVQAEQLLHGLGFKQSDMVKPVSGFSGGWRIRLNLAQALMTPSDLLLLDEPTNHLDLDATLWLEQWLNKYQGTLVFISHDRDFIDGVADHIVHLHQQTLTSYPGNYSAYERIRAERLAQQQVMHDKQQVRIAEIEKFVTR
;
A
#
# COMPACT_ATOMS: atom_id res chain seq x y z
N SER A 1 17.31 8.85 -8.73
CA SER A 1 17.97 7.64 -8.19
C SER A 1 17.73 7.55 -6.68
N LEU A 2 17.66 6.33 -6.15
CA LEU A 2 17.47 6.03 -4.73
C LEU A 2 18.56 5.06 -4.30
N HIS A 3 19.23 5.37 -3.17
CA HIS A 3 20.24 4.50 -2.58
C HIS A 3 19.87 4.14 -1.12
N ARG A 4 20.38 3.02 -0.64
CA ARG A 4 20.38 2.67 0.78
C ARG A 4 21.82 2.39 1.19
N GLY A 5 22.48 3.40 1.79
CA GLY A 5 23.92 3.40 1.98
C GLY A 5 24.66 3.41 0.64
N ILE A 6 25.60 2.51 0.44
CA ILE A 6 26.42 2.43 -0.80
C ILE A 6 25.67 1.70 -1.94
N LYS A 7 24.54 1.03 -1.65
CA LYS A 7 23.84 0.20 -2.63
C LYS A 7 22.77 1.00 -3.38
N PRO A 8 22.90 1.18 -4.72
CA PRO A 8 21.84 1.77 -5.52
C PRO A 8 20.64 0.82 -5.59
N LEU A 9 19.46 1.34 -5.27
CA LEU A 9 18.19 0.61 -5.31
C LEU A 9 17.40 0.92 -6.57
N LEU A 10 17.42 2.19 -6.99
CA LEU A 10 16.75 2.66 -8.20
C LEU A 10 17.69 3.55 -8.99
N LYS A 11 17.76 3.32 -10.32
CA LYS A 11 18.47 4.17 -11.26
C LYS A 11 17.56 4.54 -12.41
N HIS A 12 17.50 5.84 -12.75
CA HIS A 12 16.68 6.34 -13.86
C HIS A 12 15.22 5.84 -13.83
N ALA A 13 14.65 5.77 -12.62
CA ALA A 13 13.28 5.34 -12.43
C ALA A 13 12.34 6.52 -12.74
N ASP A 14 11.44 6.33 -13.69
CA ASP A 14 10.31 7.23 -13.97
C ASP A 14 9.03 6.43 -13.72
N LEU A 15 8.22 6.90 -12.78
CA LEU A 15 6.95 6.30 -12.43
C LEU A 15 5.93 7.41 -12.20
N ARG A 16 4.80 7.30 -12.91
CA ARG A 16 3.64 8.16 -12.69
C ARG A 16 2.50 7.32 -12.16
N ILE A 17 1.91 7.75 -11.07
CA ILE A 17 0.74 7.14 -10.46
C ILE A 17 -0.38 8.18 -10.58
N HIS A 18 -1.51 7.78 -11.13
CA HIS A 18 -2.67 8.64 -11.27
C HIS A 18 -3.60 8.45 -10.07
N ASP A 19 -4.39 9.48 -9.79
CA ASP A 19 -5.38 9.44 -8.73
C ASP A 19 -6.38 8.28 -8.93
N GLY A 20 -6.71 7.60 -7.83
CA GLY A 20 -7.61 6.45 -7.82
C GLY A 20 -7.04 5.13 -8.39
N GLN A 21 -5.77 5.11 -8.86
CA GLN A 21 -5.14 3.87 -9.33
C GLN A 21 -4.86 2.88 -8.20
N LYS A 22 -4.97 1.59 -8.50
CA LYS A 22 -4.63 0.47 -7.61
C LYS A 22 -3.41 -0.25 -8.16
N LEU A 23 -2.25 0.11 -7.64
CA LEU A 23 -0.96 -0.29 -8.15
C LEU A 23 -0.33 -1.37 -7.26
N ALA A 24 -0.06 -2.54 -7.82
CA ALA A 24 0.76 -3.56 -7.16
C ALA A 24 2.24 -3.40 -7.54
N LEU A 25 3.09 -3.26 -6.52
CA LEU A 25 4.54 -3.22 -6.67
C LEU A 25 5.11 -4.62 -6.49
N ILE A 26 5.61 -5.21 -7.56
CA ILE A 26 6.17 -6.55 -7.57
C ILE A 26 7.68 -6.53 -7.87
N GLY A 27 8.37 -7.57 -7.46
CA GLY A 27 9.81 -7.72 -7.70
C GLY A 27 10.45 -8.67 -6.70
N PRO A 28 11.70 -9.12 -6.91
CA PRO A 28 12.38 -10.03 -6.01
C PRO A 28 12.60 -9.42 -4.62
N ASN A 29 12.79 -10.31 -3.62
CA ASN A 29 13.12 -9.86 -2.28
C ASN A 29 14.45 -9.10 -2.28
N GLY A 30 14.54 -8.01 -1.52
CA GLY A 30 15.70 -7.13 -1.48
C GLY A 30 15.89 -6.23 -2.70
N ALA A 31 14.93 -6.17 -3.63
CA ALA A 31 14.99 -5.28 -4.80
C ALA A 31 14.82 -3.79 -4.45
N GLY A 32 14.26 -3.48 -3.27
CA GLY A 32 14.05 -2.10 -2.82
C GLY A 32 12.58 -1.69 -2.74
N LYS A 33 11.62 -2.63 -2.74
CA LYS A 33 10.17 -2.33 -2.64
C LYS A 33 9.84 -1.53 -1.38
N SER A 34 10.25 -2.00 -0.20
CA SER A 34 10.02 -1.29 1.08
C SER A 34 10.80 0.05 1.15
N SER A 35 11.94 0.17 0.45
CA SER A 35 12.65 1.46 0.36
C SER A 35 11.91 2.46 -0.52
N LEU A 36 11.19 2.00 -1.54
CA LEU A 36 10.28 2.87 -2.31
C LEU A 36 9.11 3.34 -1.44
N PHE A 37 8.58 2.49 -0.56
CA PHE A 37 7.57 2.90 0.42
C PHE A 37 8.11 3.94 1.39
N ALA A 38 9.30 3.72 1.97
CA ALA A 38 9.96 4.68 2.84
C ALA A 38 10.22 6.04 2.15
N LEU A 39 10.52 6.02 0.84
CA LEU A 39 10.61 7.23 0.02
C LEU A 39 9.26 7.94 -0.10
N LEU A 40 8.18 7.21 -0.39
CA LEU A 40 6.82 7.79 -0.50
C LEU A 40 6.31 8.32 0.84
N LEU A 41 6.78 7.76 1.97
CA LEU A 41 6.49 8.24 3.32
C LEU A 41 7.36 9.44 3.74
N GLY A 42 8.35 9.82 2.91
CA GLY A 42 9.28 10.90 3.26
C GLY A 42 10.36 10.51 4.28
N GLU A 43 10.48 9.23 4.61
CA GLU A 43 11.51 8.69 5.52
C GLU A 43 12.89 8.60 4.85
N LEU A 44 12.90 8.50 3.52
CA LEU A 44 14.10 8.52 2.70
C LEU A 44 14.06 9.71 1.74
N GLY A 45 15.22 10.34 1.55
CA GLY A 45 15.40 11.40 0.57
C GLY A 45 15.75 10.87 -0.82
N VAL A 46 15.44 11.66 -1.85
CA VAL A 46 15.88 11.43 -3.23
C VAL A 46 17.29 11.98 -3.37
N GLU A 47 18.23 11.21 -3.91
CA GLU A 47 19.60 11.70 -4.16
C GLU A 47 19.71 12.39 -5.52
N GLU A 48 19.04 11.87 -6.55
CA GLU A 48 18.97 12.48 -7.88
C GLU A 48 17.55 12.34 -8.43
N GLY A 49 17.02 13.42 -9.03
CA GLY A 49 15.66 13.51 -9.54
C GLY A 49 14.70 14.08 -8.51
N ASP A 50 13.42 14.04 -8.83
CA ASP A 50 12.36 14.64 -8.03
C ASP A 50 11.30 13.59 -7.67
N LEU A 51 10.77 13.70 -6.45
CA LEU A 51 9.55 13.05 -6.03
C LEU A 51 8.48 14.12 -5.86
N TYR A 52 7.42 14.01 -6.60
CA TYR A 52 6.27 14.90 -6.48
C TYR A 52 5.08 14.14 -5.93
N LEU A 53 4.62 14.54 -4.75
CA LEU A 53 3.33 14.18 -4.19
C LEU A 53 2.46 15.44 -4.17
N PRO A 54 1.18 15.38 -4.57
CA PRO A 54 0.31 16.53 -4.53
C PRO A 54 0.23 17.13 -3.12
N THR A 55 0.29 18.46 -3.03
CA THR A 55 0.24 19.16 -1.75
C THR A 55 -1.10 18.87 -1.05
N GLY A 56 -1.04 18.49 0.22
CA GLY A 56 -2.23 18.21 1.04
C GLY A 56 -2.71 16.76 0.96
N TRP A 57 -2.09 15.89 0.20
CA TRP A 57 -2.42 14.47 0.22
C TRP A 57 -2.09 13.86 1.58
N ARG A 58 -3.06 13.12 2.11
CA ARG A 58 -2.91 12.35 3.33
C ARG A 58 -2.44 10.95 2.94
N VAL A 59 -1.31 10.55 3.50
CA VAL A 59 -0.74 9.22 3.28
C VAL A 59 -1.02 8.34 4.48
N ALA A 60 -1.73 7.24 4.27
CA ALA A 60 -1.87 6.18 5.27
C ALA A 60 -0.97 5.01 4.89
N HIS A 61 -0.42 4.34 5.89
CA HIS A 61 0.38 3.15 5.68
C HIS A 61 0.22 2.16 6.83
N MET A 62 0.45 0.90 6.53
CA MET A 62 0.54 -0.15 7.52
C MET A 62 1.96 -0.15 8.12
N ALA A 63 2.09 0.13 9.43
CA ALA A 63 3.37 0.08 10.11
C ALA A 63 3.91 -1.37 10.15
N GLN A 64 5.23 -1.53 10.13
CA GLN A 64 5.85 -2.88 10.15
C GLN A 64 5.77 -3.53 11.53
N GLU A 65 5.76 -2.75 12.58
CA GLU A 65 5.68 -3.22 13.97
C GLU A 65 4.56 -2.51 14.71
N VAL A 66 3.87 -3.25 15.57
CA VAL A 66 2.82 -2.74 16.46
C VAL A 66 3.28 -2.90 17.89
N GLU A 67 3.51 -1.79 18.56
CA GLU A 67 3.84 -1.79 19.98
C GLU A 67 2.65 -2.32 20.80
N ALA A 68 2.97 -3.04 21.88
CA ALA A 68 1.97 -3.47 22.85
C ALA A 68 1.41 -2.23 23.55
N SER A 69 0.08 -2.10 23.56
CA SER A 69 -0.63 -0.99 24.18
C SER A 69 -1.80 -1.53 25.02
N ASP A 70 -2.14 -0.83 26.10
CA ASP A 70 -3.31 -1.11 26.91
C ASP A 70 -4.61 -0.53 26.30
N ARG A 71 -4.51 0.15 25.20
CA ARG A 71 -5.61 0.64 24.38
C ARG A 71 -6.48 -0.53 23.93
N CYS A 72 -7.81 -0.45 24.01
CA CYS A 72 -8.67 -1.50 23.48
C CYS A 72 -8.63 -1.53 21.94
N ALA A 73 -8.92 -2.69 21.35
CA ALA A 73 -8.79 -2.91 19.91
C ALA A 73 -9.58 -1.91 19.06
N VAL A 74 -10.82 -1.60 19.44
CA VAL A 74 -11.66 -0.65 18.69
C VAL A 74 -11.10 0.77 18.76
N ASP A 75 -10.65 1.21 19.94
CA ASP A 75 -10.08 2.55 20.10
C ASP A 75 -8.73 2.68 19.38
N TYR A 76 -7.91 1.62 19.39
CA TYR A 76 -6.67 1.57 18.64
C TYR A 76 -6.91 1.77 17.14
N VAL A 77 -7.96 1.16 16.58
CA VAL A 77 -8.33 1.35 15.17
C VAL A 77 -8.81 2.77 14.92
N ILE A 78 -9.66 3.32 15.79
CA ILE A 78 -10.16 4.71 15.69
C ILE A 78 -9.01 5.73 15.78
N ASP A 79 -7.94 5.44 16.52
CA ASP A 79 -6.76 6.33 16.64
C ASP A 79 -6.06 6.56 15.29
N GLY A 80 -6.36 5.77 14.26
CA GLY A 80 -5.96 6.03 12.87
C GLY A 80 -6.57 7.31 12.30
N ASP A 81 -7.77 7.67 12.72
CA ASP A 81 -8.42 8.92 12.34
C ASP A 81 -8.08 10.06 13.33
N LYS A 82 -6.94 10.68 13.11
CA LYS A 82 -6.46 11.79 13.94
C LYS A 82 -7.43 12.99 13.95
N THR A 83 -8.09 13.26 12.81
CA THR A 83 -9.07 14.34 12.70
C THR A 83 -10.26 14.08 13.63
N TYR A 84 -10.74 12.85 13.67
CA TYR A 84 -11.77 12.47 14.61
C TYR A 84 -11.33 12.70 16.06
N ARG A 85 -10.12 12.28 16.45
CA ARG A 85 -9.60 12.48 17.82
C ARG A 85 -9.42 13.95 18.18
N GLU A 86 -9.03 14.80 17.23
CA GLU A 86 -8.98 16.25 17.43
C GLU A 86 -10.39 16.84 17.69
N ILE A 87 -11.39 16.39 16.93
CA ILE A 87 -12.78 16.84 17.11
C ILE A 87 -13.33 16.34 18.45
N GLU A 88 -13.13 15.08 18.79
CA GLU A 88 -13.54 14.48 20.07
C GLU A 88 -12.95 15.25 21.25
N HIS A 89 -11.65 15.50 21.23
CA HIS A 89 -10.97 16.31 22.23
C HIS A 89 -11.49 17.75 22.28
N GLY A 90 -11.77 18.36 21.13
CA GLY A 90 -12.37 19.68 21.06
C GLY A 90 -13.75 19.76 21.69
N ILE A 91 -14.58 18.72 21.53
CA ILE A 91 -15.88 18.61 22.20
C ILE A 91 -15.72 18.51 23.73
N GLU A 92 -14.78 17.69 24.21
CA GLU A 92 -14.52 17.47 25.63
C GLU A 92 -13.97 18.72 26.33
N THR A 93 -13.21 19.54 25.62
CA THR A 93 -12.51 20.71 26.18
C THR A 93 -13.18 22.05 25.88
N ALA A 94 -14.29 22.05 25.13
CA ALA A 94 -15.02 23.28 24.79
C ALA A 94 -15.47 24.04 26.05
N THR A 95 -15.19 25.35 26.05
CA THR A 95 -15.41 26.22 27.21
C THR A 95 -16.71 27.04 27.11
N CYS A 96 -17.30 27.11 25.91
CA CYS A 96 -18.56 27.82 25.69
C CYS A 96 -19.44 27.12 24.64
N ASP A 97 -20.74 27.44 24.65
CA ASP A 97 -21.74 26.82 23.76
C ASP A 97 -21.44 27.03 22.27
N ASN A 98 -20.91 28.17 21.89
CA ASN A 98 -20.57 28.46 20.51
C ASN A 98 -19.40 27.60 20.01
N GLU A 99 -18.40 27.37 20.84
CA GLU A 99 -17.27 26.50 20.56
C GLU A 99 -17.73 25.04 20.46
N LEU A 100 -18.55 24.59 21.40
CA LEU A 100 -19.15 23.26 21.42
C LEU A 100 -19.99 23.01 20.16
N ALA A 101 -20.84 23.95 19.76
CA ALA A 101 -21.65 23.87 18.55
C ALA A 101 -20.78 23.75 17.27
N ASN A 102 -19.65 24.48 17.22
CA ASN A 102 -18.72 24.40 16.11
C ASN A 102 -18.05 23.00 16.02
N TRP A 103 -17.65 22.44 17.16
CA TRP A 103 -17.06 21.09 17.18
C TRP A 103 -18.08 20.01 16.80
N HIS A 104 -19.34 20.10 17.25
CA HIS A 104 -20.41 19.20 16.82
C HIS A 104 -20.68 19.31 15.31
N SER A 105 -20.62 20.53 14.75
CA SER A 105 -20.73 20.72 13.29
C SER A 105 -19.59 20.04 12.53
N LYS A 106 -18.35 20.10 13.05
CA LYS A 106 -17.21 19.36 12.48
C LYS A 106 -17.38 17.86 12.62
N MET A 107 -17.92 17.38 13.75
CA MET A 107 -18.20 15.96 13.97
C MET A 107 -19.21 15.42 12.95
N ASP A 108 -20.27 16.18 12.68
CA ASP A 108 -21.26 15.87 11.63
C ASP A 108 -20.61 15.83 10.23
N ALA A 109 -19.87 16.86 9.89
CA ALA A 109 -19.20 16.97 8.59
C ALA A 109 -18.19 15.81 8.36
N HIS A 110 -17.54 15.33 9.43
CA HIS A 110 -16.60 14.22 9.41
C HIS A 110 -17.29 12.84 9.49
N ASN A 111 -18.60 12.79 9.62
CA ASN A 111 -19.37 11.56 9.89
C ASN A 111 -18.89 10.81 11.17
N GLY A 112 -18.34 11.56 12.12
CA GLY A 112 -17.65 11.00 13.29
C GLY A 112 -18.57 10.22 14.25
N TYR A 113 -19.88 10.49 14.27
CA TYR A 113 -20.82 9.72 15.09
C TYR A 113 -20.94 8.25 14.68
N ASN A 114 -20.50 7.88 13.46
CA ASN A 114 -20.49 6.51 12.97
C ASN A 114 -19.12 5.83 13.08
N ILE A 115 -18.10 6.54 13.61
CA ILE A 115 -16.70 6.09 13.61
C ILE A 115 -16.53 4.71 14.28
N LYS A 116 -17.19 4.49 15.40
CA LYS A 116 -17.14 3.23 16.14
C LYS A 116 -17.70 2.07 15.32
N VAL A 117 -18.83 2.29 14.64
CA VAL A 117 -19.45 1.28 13.79
C VAL A 117 -18.52 0.94 12.61
N GLN A 118 -17.87 1.94 12.02
CA GLN A 118 -16.90 1.74 10.95
C GLN A 118 -15.69 0.92 11.42
N ALA A 119 -15.12 1.26 12.60
CA ALA A 119 -14.03 0.50 13.20
C ALA A 119 -14.41 -0.95 13.51
N GLU A 120 -15.61 -1.18 14.08
CA GLU A 120 -16.14 -2.52 14.35
C GLU A 120 -16.33 -3.32 13.04
N GLN A 121 -16.81 -2.69 11.96
CA GLN A 121 -16.95 -3.33 10.64
C GLN A 121 -15.60 -3.74 10.06
N LEU A 122 -14.57 -2.89 10.16
CA LEU A 122 -13.20 -3.22 9.74
C LEU A 122 -12.67 -4.41 10.53
N LEU A 123 -12.81 -4.38 11.84
CA LEU A 123 -12.37 -5.46 12.72
C LEU A 123 -13.10 -6.78 12.41
N HIS A 124 -14.42 -6.77 12.26
CA HIS A 124 -15.18 -7.96 11.87
C HIS A 124 -14.74 -8.52 10.53
N GLY A 125 -14.55 -7.67 9.53
CA GLY A 125 -14.06 -8.08 8.22
C GLY A 125 -12.68 -8.74 8.26
N LEU A 126 -11.82 -8.33 9.19
CA LEU A 126 -10.51 -8.93 9.42
C LEU A 126 -10.53 -10.12 10.40
N GLY A 127 -11.73 -10.62 10.78
CA GLY A 127 -11.93 -11.86 11.53
C GLY A 127 -11.97 -11.71 13.05
N PHE A 128 -12.01 -10.47 13.58
CA PHE A 128 -12.17 -10.25 15.03
C PHE A 128 -13.60 -10.52 15.47
N LYS A 129 -13.75 -11.12 16.66
CA LYS A 129 -15.04 -11.36 17.29
C LYS A 129 -15.48 -10.12 18.08
N GLN A 130 -16.79 -9.99 18.36
CA GLN A 130 -17.31 -8.91 19.19
C GLN A 130 -16.63 -8.84 20.57
N SER A 131 -16.28 -9.99 21.15
CA SER A 131 -15.56 -10.05 22.44
C SER A 131 -14.12 -9.51 22.38
N ASP A 132 -13.55 -9.39 21.19
CA ASP A 132 -12.17 -8.91 20.98
C ASP A 132 -12.10 -7.39 20.93
N MET A 133 -13.21 -6.70 20.62
CA MET A 133 -13.29 -5.25 20.47
C MET A 133 -12.79 -4.47 21.70
N VAL A 134 -13.08 -5.01 22.89
CA VAL A 134 -12.73 -4.40 24.19
C VAL A 134 -11.42 -4.91 24.79
N LYS A 135 -10.76 -5.88 24.14
CA LYS A 135 -9.48 -6.41 24.62
C LYS A 135 -8.35 -5.41 24.35
N PRO A 136 -7.38 -5.28 25.25
CA PRO A 136 -6.20 -4.45 25.01
C PRO A 136 -5.33 -5.03 23.89
N VAL A 137 -4.68 -4.16 23.10
CA VAL A 137 -3.78 -4.55 22.00
C VAL A 137 -2.67 -5.46 22.51
N SER A 138 -2.17 -5.24 23.74
CA SER A 138 -1.17 -6.09 24.39
C SER A 138 -1.62 -7.53 24.59
N GLY A 139 -2.92 -7.79 24.67
CA GLY A 139 -3.51 -9.12 24.83
C GLY A 139 -3.57 -9.96 23.55
N PHE A 140 -3.21 -9.41 22.40
CA PHE A 140 -3.22 -10.11 21.11
C PHE A 140 -1.86 -10.67 20.74
N SER A 141 -1.86 -11.82 20.02
CA SER A 141 -0.64 -12.35 19.42
C SER A 141 -0.11 -11.44 18.32
N GLY A 142 1.16 -11.63 17.91
CA GLY A 142 1.79 -10.82 16.87
C GLY A 142 0.99 -10.74 15.57
N GLY A 143 0.48 -11.89 15.08
CA GLY A 143 -0.34 -11.91 13.86
C GLY A 143 -1.66 -11.13 13.99
N TRP A 144 -2.32 -11.20 15.16
CA TRP A 144 -3.52 -10.41 15.42
C TRP A 144 -3.23 -8.91 15.56
N ARG A 145 -2.07 -8.54 16.12
CA ARG A 145 -1.64 -7.13 16.16
C ARG A 145 -1.37 -6.58 14.77
N ILE A 146 -0.81 -7.39 13.85
CA ILE A 146 -0.65 -6.99 12.45
C ILE A 146 -2.01 -6.75 11.79
N ARG A 147 -3.03 -7.59 12.06
CA ARG A 147 -4.41 -7.35 11.58
C ARG A 147 -5.01 -6.07 12.18
N LEU A 148 -4.75 -5.76 13.46
CA LEU A 148 -5.18 -4.49 14.09
C LEU A 148 -4.54 -3.28 13.41
N ASN A 149 -3.25 -3.36 13.10
CA ASN A 149 -2.53 -2.31 12.38
C ASN A 149 -3.08 -2.10 10.96
N LEU A 150 -3.41 -3.19 10.27
CA LEU A 150 -4.11 -3.10 8.98
C LEU A 150 -5.45 -2.39 9.14
N ALA A 151 -6.28 -2.78 10.14
CA ALA A 151 -7.55 -2.11 10.41
C ALA A 151 -7.37 -0.61 10.68
N GLN A 152 -6.34 -0.23 11.44
CA GLN A 152 -6.02 1.17 11.72
C GLN A 152 -5.61 1.93 10.44
N ALA A 153 -4.80 1.31 9.58
CA ALA A 153 -4.40 1.92 8.30
C ALA A 153 -5.62 2.12 7.37
N LEU A 154 -6.55 1.14 7.33
CA LEU A 154 -7.80 1.26 6.57
C LEU A 154 -8.77 2.29 7.16
N MET A 155 -8.71 2.52 8.47
CA MET A 155 -9.51 3.54 9.17
C MET A 155 -9.00 4.96 8.93
N THR A 156 -7.71 5.10 8.65
CA THR A 156 -7.05 6.40 8.44
C THR A 156 -7.57 7.05 7.16
N PRO A 157 -8.21 8.24 7.21
CA PRO A 157 -8.62 8.95 6.02
C PRO A 157 -7.41 9.29 5.16
N SER A 158 -7.36 8.79 3.92
CA SER A 158 -6.18 8.91 3.07
C SER A 158 -6.52 9.11 1.61
N ASP A 159 -5.65 9.83 0.91
CA ASP A 159 -5.67 10.01 -0.53
C ASP A 159 -4.69 9.02 -1.21
N LEU A 160 -3.67 8.58 -0.44
CA LEU A 160 -2.73 7.51 -0.81
C LEU A 160 -2.63 6.50 0.33
N LEU A 161 -2.95 5.24 0.05
CA LEU A 161 -2.82 4.11 0.97
C LEU A 161 -1.66 3.20 0.54
N LEU A 162 -0.73 2.94 1.47
CA LEU A 162 0.43 2.10 1.25
C LEU A 162 0.32 0.83 2.10
N LEU A 163 0.26 -0.35 1.48
CA LEU A 163 0.15 -1.62 2.17
C LEU A 163 1.32 -2.55 1.80
N ASP A 164 2.11 -2.96 2.79
CA ASP A 164 3.21 -3.92 2.62
C ASP A 164 2.77 -5.29 3.13
N GLU A 165 2.58 -6.26 2.21
CA GLU A 165 2.14 -7.64 2.47
C GLU A 165 0.86 -7.73 3.32
N PRO A 166 -0.25 -7.05 2.94
CA PRO A 166 -1.43 -6.95 3.79
C PRO A 166 -2.16 -8.29 3.99
N THR A 167 -1.93 -9.27 3.12
CA THR A 167 -2.53 -10.61 3.22
C THR A 167 -1.80 -11.54 4.18
N ASN A 168 -0.59 -11.17 4.64
CA ASN A 168 0.13 -11.94 5.62
C ASN A 168 -0.68 -12.05 6.91
N HIS A 169 -0.79 -13.26 7.44
CA HIS A 169 -1.55 -13.59 8.64
C HIS A 169 -3.09 -13.46 8.52
N LEU A 170 -3.63 -13.22 7.31
CA LEU A 170 -5.07 -13.32 7.05
C LEU A 170 -5.44 -14.77 6.67
N ASP A 171 -6.63 -15.18 7.05
CA ASP A 171 -7.30 -16.35 6.48
C ASP A 171 -8.01 -15.97 5.17
N LEU A 172 -8.54 -16.97 4.49
CA LEU A 172 -9.18 -16.76 3.19
C LEU A 172 -10.36 -15.77 3.26
N ASP A 173 -11.20 -15.88 4.29
CA ASP A 173 -12.38 -15.03 4.44
C ASP A 173 -11.98 -13.56 4.65
N ALA A 174 -10.98 -13.31 5.51
CA ALA A 174 -10.45 -11.96 5.74
C ALA A 174 -9.74 -11.40 4.48
N THR A 175 -9.06 -12.26 3.71
CA THR A 175 -8.41 -11.85 2.45
C THR A 175 -9.44 -11.43 1.41
N LEU A 176 -10.51 -12.22 1.22
CA LEU A 176 -11.60 -11.90 0.29
C LEU A 176 -12.35 -10.64 0.72
N TRP A 177 -12.56 -10.46 2.02
CA TRP A 177 -13.16 -9.24 2.54
C TRP A 177 -12.27 -8.00 2.28
N LEU A 178 -10.95 -8.12 2.53
CA LEU A 178 -9.99 -7.05 2.26
C LEU A 178 -9.98 -6.67 0.77
N GLU A 179 -9.98 -7.67 -0.13
CA GLU A 179 -10.07 -7.46 -1.57
C GLU A 179 -11.32 -6.65 -1.94
N GLN A 180 -12.49 -7.03 -1.41
CA GLN A 180 -13.74 -6.31 -1.65
C GLN A 180 -13.70 -4.87 -1.10
N TRP A 181 -13.08 -4.66 0.06
CA TRP A 181 -12.92 -3.34 0.66
C TRP A 181 -12.02 -2.45 -0.19
N LEU A 182 -10.84 -2.97 -0.59
CA LEU A 182 -9.89 -2.24 -1.42
C LEU A 182 -10.45 -1.91 -2.81
N ASN A 183 -11.28 -2.78 -3.36
CA ASN A 183 -11.98 -2.50 -4.62
C ASN A 183 -12.96 -1.34 -4.53
N LYS A 184 -13.52 -1.06 -3.35
CA LYS A 184 -14.41 0.08 -3.08
C LYS A 184 -13.66 1.35 -2.65
N TYR A 185 -12.40 1.23 -2.26
CA TYR A 185 -11.58 2.36 -1.85
C TYR A 185 -11.39 3.32 -3.02
N GLN A 186 -11.67 4.61 -2.80
CA GLN A 186 -11.67 5.64 -3.86
C GLN A 186 -10.32 6.32 -4.04
N GLY A 187 -9.44 6.29 -3.03
CA GLY A 187 -8.11 6.87 -3.10
C GLY A 187 -7.14 6.02 -3.92
N THR A 188 -5.94 6.50 -4.06
CA THR A 188 -4.83 5.81 -4.71
C THR A 188 -4.27 4.73 -3.77
N LEU A 189 -4.10 3.52 -4.28
CA LEU A 189 -3.54 2.40 -3.54
C LEU A 189 -2.21 1.97 -4.16
N VAL A 190 -1.17 1.84 -3.34
CA VAL A 190 0.07 1.16 -3.71
C VAL A 190 0.31 0.04 -2.72
N PHE A 191 0.42 -1.19 -3.19
CA PHE A 191 0.61 -2.32 -2.31
C PHE A 191 1.67 -3.30 -2.83
N ILE A 192 2.29 -3.99 -1.89
CA ILE A 192 3.21 -5.08 -2.14
C ILE A 192 2.50 -6.35 -1.70
N SER A 193 2.50 -7.38 -2.53
CA SER A 193 2.03 -8.72 -2.15
C SER A 193 2.76 -9.80 -2.96
N HIS A 194 2.85 -11.00 -2.39
CA HIS A 194 3.27 -12.21 -3.08
C HIS A 194 2.11 -13.11 -3.47
N ASP A 195 0.90 -12.78 -3.03
CA ASP A 195 -0.33 -13.49 -3.37
C ASP A 195 -0.83 -13.02 -4.75
N ARG A 196 -0.73 -13.91 -5.74
CA ARG A 196 -1.08 -13.59 -7.14
C ARG A 196 -2.58 -13.38 -7.33
N ASP A 197 -3.40 -14.17 -6.64
CA ASP A 197 -4.84 -14.10 -6.77
C ASP A 197 -5.35 -12.79 -6.17
N PHE A 198 -4.80 -12.38 -5.02
CA PHE A 198 -5.09 -11.08 -4.41
C PHE A 198 -4.64 -9.92 -5.29
N ILE A 199 -3.43 -9.98 -5.88
CA ILE A 199 -2.97 -8.94 -6.82
C ILE A 199 -3.91 -8.87 -8.02
N ASP A 200 -4.33 -10.01 -8.57
CA ASP A 200 -5.19 -10.08 -9.75
C ASP A 200 -6.59 -9.52 -9.47
N GLY A 201 -7.08 -9.70 -8.24
CA GLY A 201 -8.40 -9.21 -7.80
C GLY A 201 -8.45 -7.71 -7.47
N VAL A 202 -7.30 -7.09 -7.13
CA VAL A 202 -7.25 -5.70 -6.64
C VAL A 202 -6.57 -4.76 -7.62
N ALA A 203 -5.44 -5.17 -8.24
CA ALA A 203 -4.61 -4.27 -9.03
C ALA A 203 -5.19 -3.97 -10.41
N ASP A 204 -5.16 -2.72 -10.80
CA ASP A 204 -5.39 -2.26 -12.17
C ASP A 204 -4.08 -1.90 -12.89
N HIS A 205 -2.98 -1.78 -12.15
CA HIS A 205 -1.63 -1.54 -12.67
C HIS A 205 -0.60 -2.36 -11.90
N ILE A 206 0.38 -2.88 -12.63
CA ILE A 206 1.53 -3.59 -12.05
C ILE A 206 2.79 -2.76 -12.30
N VAL A 207 3.55 -2.50 -11.24
CA VAL A 207 4.90 -1.95 -11.35
C VAL A 207 5.91 -3.00 -10.95
N HIS A 208 6.71 -3.42 -11.93
CA HIS A 208 7.76 -4.41 -11.71
C HIS A 208 9.09 -3.73 -11.45
N LEU A 209 9.60 -3.93 -10.24
CA LEU A 209 10.94 -3.51 -9.84
C LEU A 209 11.94 -4.61 -10.15
N HIS A 210 12.76 -4.41 -11.17
CA HIS A 210 13.77 -5.37 -11.61
C HIS A 210 15.04 -4.65 -12.05
N GLN A 211 16.21 -5.15 -11.64
CA GLN A 211 17.52 -4.58 -12.02
C GLN A 211 17.60 -3.05 -11.80
N GLN A 212 17.11 -2.58 -10.66
CA GLN A 212 17.13 -1.15 -10.27
C GLN A 212 16.25 -0.23 -11.16
N THR A 213 15.39 -0.80 -12.00
CA THR A 213 14.46 -0.07 -12.85
C THR A 213 13.02 -0.38 -12.48
N LEU A 214 12.14 0.59 -12.71
CA LEU A 214 10.69 0.42 -12.59
C LEU A 214 10.08 0.30 -13.98
N THR A 215 9.30 -0.74 -14.19
CA THR A 215 8.56 -0.91 -15.45
C THR A 215 7.07 -1.04 -15.11
N SER A 216 6.25 -0.15 -15.65
CA SER A 216 4.81 -0.16 -15.46
C SER A 216 4.12 -0.98 -16.55
N TYR A 217 3.10 -1.75 -16.13
CA TYR A 217 2.25 -2.56 -16.98
C TYR A 217 0.80 -2.26 -16.65
N PRO A 218 -0.04 -1.90 -17.63
CA PRO A 218 -1.46 -1.73 -17.42
C PRO A 218 -2.14 -3.09 -17.24
N GLY A 219 -3.17 -3.10 -16.40
CA GLY A 219 -3.94 -4.29 -16.08
C GLY A 219 -3.46 -5.02 -14.82
N ASN A 220 -4.10 -6.15 -14.56
CA ASN A 220 -3.86 -6.99 -13.41
C ASN A 220 -2.65 -7.93 -13.59
N TYR A 221 -2.43 -8.84 -12.63
CA TYR A 221 -1.28 -9.75 -12.63
C TYR A 221 -1.29 -10.70 -13.85
N SER A 222 -2.44 -11.23 -14.22
CA SER A 222 -2.60 -12.09 -15.41
C SER A 222 -2.25 -11.36 -16.71
N ALA A 223 -2.64 -10.09 -16.84
CA ALA A 223 -2.28 -9.25 -17.98
C ALA A 223 -0.75 -9.00 -18.03
N TYR A 224 -0.15 -8.72 -16.87
CA TYR A 224 1.29 -8.56 -16.73
C TYR A 224 2.06 -9.81 -17.19
N GLU A 225 1.66 -11.01 -16.72
CA GLU A 225 2.32 -12.26 -17.11
C GLU A 225 2.29 -12.47 -18.63
N ARG A 226 1.14 -12.22 -19.26
CA ARG A 226 0.99 -12.32 -20.71
C ARG A 226 1.91 -11.34 -21.45
N ILE A 227 1.88 -10.06 -21.08
CA ILE A 227 2.72 -9.03 -21.74
C ILE A 227 4.20 -9.36 -21.56
N ARG A 228 4.60 -9.83 -20.39
CA ARG A 228 5.98 -10.23 -20.10
C ARG A 228 6.41 -11.42 -20.94
N ALA A 229 5.57 -12.45 -21.05
CA ALA A 229 5.85 -13.63 -21.87
C ALA A 229 6.02 -13.25 -23.34
N GLU A 230 5.15 -12.41 -23.88
CA GLU A 230 5.25 -11.89 -25.27
C GLU A 230 6.57 -11.12 -25.50
N ARG A 231 6.95 -10.23 -24.57
CA ARG A 231 8.23 -9.48 -24.66
C ARG A 231 9.44 -10.40 -24.62
N LEU A 232 9.46 -11.40 -23.75
CA LEU A 232 10.54 -12.36 -23.66
C LEU A 232 10.66 -13.19 -24.94
N ALA A 233 9.54 -13.65 -25.51
CA ALA A 233 9.53 -14.37 -26.78
C ALA A 233 10.07 -13.51 -27.93
N GLN A 234 9.67 -12.24 -28.00
CA GLN A 234 10.21 -11.30 -29.02
C GLN A 234 11.72 -11.07 -28.85
N GLN A 235 12.20 -10.89 -27.62
CA GLN A 235 13.62 -10.73 -27.32
C GLN A 235 14.42 -11.98 -27.74
N GLN A 236 13.90 -13.18 -27.48
CA GLN A 236 14.54 -14.41 -27.89
C GLN A 236 14.66 -14.50 -29.42
N VAL A 237 13.59 -14.22 -30.16
CA VAL A 237 13.60 -14.22 -31.63
C VAL A 237 14.58 -13.18 -32.17
N MET A 238 14.68 -11.99 -31.58
CA MET A 238 15.64 -10.98 -31.97
C MET A 238 17.07 -11.43 -31.70
N HIS A 239 17.33 -12.01 -30.54
CA HIS A 239 18.64 -12.55 -30.18
C HIS A 239 19.08 -13.65 -31.15
N ASP A 240 18.20 -14.60 -31.48
CA ASP A 240 18.49 -15.69 -32.40
C ASP A 240 18.80 -15.16 -33.79
N LYS A 241 18.05 -14.17 -34.30
CA LYS A 241 18.36 -13.49 -35.58
C LYS A 241 19.72 -12.78 -35.56
N GLN A 242 20.06 -12.14 -34.44
CA GLN A 242 21.38 -11.49 -34.30
C GLN A 242 22.52 -12.52 -34.31
N GLN A 243 22.36 -13.66 -33.63
CA GLN A 243 23.35 -14.73 -33.61
C GLN A 243 23.59 -15.32 -35.03
N VAL A 244 22.50 -15.56 -35.78
CA VAL A 244 22.60 -16.01 -37.18
C VAL A 244 23.36 -15.00 -38.01
N ARG A 245 23.06 -13.71 -37.88
CA ARG A 245 23.73 -12.65 -38.65
C ARG A 245 25.21 -12.49 -38.28
N ILE A 246 25.55 -12.64 -37.00
CA ILE A 246 26.95 -12.64 -36.54
C ILE A 246 27.71 -13.82 -37.18
N ALA A 247 27.15 -15.03 -37.16
CA ALA A 247 27.74 -16.22 -37.73
C ALA A 247 27.94 -16.11 -39.29
N GLU A 248 27.02 -15.43 -39.97
CA GLU A 248 27.17 -15.14 -41.43
C GLU A 248 28.34 -14.17 -41.71
N ILE A 249 28.45 -13.09 -40.91
CA ILE A 249 29.52 -12.10 -41.02
C ILE A 249 30.88 -12.75 -40.70
N GLU A 250 30.98 -13.56 -39.66
CA GLU A 250 32.20 -14.30 -39.30
C GLU A 250 32.67 -15.23 -40.43
N LYS A 251 31.74 -15.93 -41.07
CA LYS A 251 32.07 -16.75 -42.27
C LYS A 251 32.54 -15.94 -43.45
N PHE A 252 32.10 -14.69 -43.59
CA PHE A 252 32.51 -13.81 -44.66
C PHE A 252 33.90 -13.19 -44.42
N VAL A 253 34.23 -12.89 -43.16
CA VAL A 253 35.53 -12.29 -42.76
C VAL A 253 36.65 -13.34 -42.72
N THR A 254 36.33 -14.61 -42.52
CA THR A 254 37.30 -15.73 -42.44
C THR A 254 37.59 -16.36 -43.83
N ARG A 255 37.02 -15.85 -44.88
CA ARG A 255 37.33 -16.19 -46.28
C ARG A 255 38.29 -15.17 -46.92
#